data_2081d4934e89dce2f1b3356330256e2a
#
_entry.id   2081d4934e89dce2f1b3356330256e2a
#
_cell.length_a   1.000
_cell.length_b   1.000
_cell.length_c   1.000
_cell.angle_alpha   90.00
_cell.angle_beta   90.00
_cell.angle_gamma   90.00
#
_symmetry.space_group_name_H-M   'P 1'
#
loop_
_entity.id
_entity.type
_entity.pdbx_description
1 polymer ?
#
loop_
_entity_poly.entity_id
_entity_poly.type
_entity_poly.pdbx_seq_one_letter_code
_entity_poly.pdbx_strand_id
1 'polypeptide(L)'
;MRFYSKPLILIGLILYFYQISKPIASTLLTKSILSALIFSWIGDILLMWSHLFVYGLGSFLMAHICYIIGFRLAQKSENKIQQVDFIKTFFYNLPIYFVAAFTFYLVNPNLGSLKIPVIAYIIVIVSMVTTARDRFKKCNPASFWQVFIGALLFFVSDGIIALSRFYKAFPESGVIIMGTYATAQLLIIMGIRSYLIGKK
;
A
#
# COMPACT_ATOMS: atom_id res chain seq x y z
N MET A 1 -12.08 -16.84 -15.61
CA MET A 1 -12.77 -15.57 -15.25
C MET A 1 -12.07 -14.73 -14.16
N ARG A 2 -11.14 -15.26 -13.35
CA ARG A 2 -10.47 -14.49 -12.25
C ARG A 2 -9.44 -13.44 -12.71
N PHE A 3 -8.96 -13.50 -13.94
CA PHE A 3 -7.86 -12.64 -14.43
C PHE A 3 -8.29 -11.21 -14.79
N TYR A 4 -9.53 -10.98 -15.18
CA TYR A 4 -9.99 -9.67 -15.67
C TYR A 4 -10.62 -8.77 -14.59
N SER A 5 -10.97 -9.31 -13.43
CA SER A 5 -11.67 -8.54 -12.39
C SER A 5 -10.78 -7.55 -11.63
N LYS A 6 -9.50 -7.88 -11.40
CA LYS A 6 -8.56 -6.99 -10.68
C LYS A 6 -8.37 -5.64 -11.37
N PRO A 7 -7.98 -5.58 -12.66
CA PRO A 7 -7.78 -4.31 -13.35
C PRO A 7 -9.06 -3.46 -13.41
N LEU A 8 -10.25 -4.08 -13.46
CA LEU A 8 -11.53 -3.36 -13.53
C LEU A 8 -11.87 -2.64 -12.21
N ILE A 9 -11.56 -3.25 -11.07
CA ILE A 9 -11.78 -2.63 -9.75
C ILE A 9 -10.97 -1.33 -9.65
N LEU A 10 -9.70 -1.36 -10.06
CA LEU A 10 -8.85 -0.18 -9.99
C LEU A 10 -9.26 0.92 -10.97
N ILE A 11 -9.74 0.57 -12.17
CA ILE A 11 -10.31 1.57 -13.09
C ILE A 11 -11.46 2.31 -12.41
N GLY A 12 -12.38 1.56 -11.76
CA GLY A 12 -13.48 2.16 -11.00
C GLY A 12 -12.99 3.09 -9.89
N LEU A 13 -11.97 2.67 -9.11
CA LEU A 13 -11.40 3.49 -8.05
C LEU A 13 -10.67 4.73 -8.57
N ILE A 14 -9.96 4.63 -9.70
CA ILE A 14 -9.29 5.77 -10.36
C ILE A 14 -10.34 6.81 -10.78
N LEU A 15 -11.40 6.37 -11.48
CA LEU A 15 -12.47 7.26 -11.93
C LEU A 15 -13.19 7.91 -10.74
N TYR A 16 -13.52 7.11 -9.71
CA TYR A 16 -14.16 7.59 -8.49
C TYR A 16 -13.30 8.64 -7.79
N PHE A 17 -12.01 8.34 -7.57
CA PHE A 17 -11.12 9.27 -6.89
C PHE A 17 -10.87 10.54 -7.72
N TYR A 18 -10.74 10.42 -9.03
CA TYR A 18 -10.62 11.55 -9.95
C TYR A 18 -11.82 12.50 -9.84
N GLN A 19 -13.05 11.98 -9.86
CA GLN A 19 -14.26 12.78 -9.74
C GLN A 19 -14.33 13.55 -8.41
N ILE A 20 -14.01 12.88 -7.29
CA ILE A 20 -14.05 13.50 -5.96
C ILE A 20 -12.95 14.55 -5.79
N SER A 21 -11.79 14.30 -6.36
CA SER A 21 -10.64 15.21 -6.24
C SER A 21 -10.64 16.33 -7.28
N LYS A 22 -11.54 16.32 -8.25
CA LYS A 22 -11.60 17.31 -9.35
C LYS A 22 -11.52 18.76 -8.88
N PRO A 23 -12.18 19.20 -7.78
CA PRO A 23 -12.05 20.57 -7.27
C PRO A 23 -10.65 20.90 -6.71
N ILE A 24 -9.82 19.86 -6.43
CA ILE A 24 -8.50 19.96 -5.77
C ILE A 24 -7.45 19.21 -6.60
N ALA A 25 -7.73 18.95 -7.88
CA ALA A 25 -6.94 18.07 -8.76
C ALA A 25 -5.47 18.50 -8.95
N SER A 26 -5.16 19.77 -8.73
CA SER A 26 -3.81 20.31 -8.89
C SER A 26 -2.88 20.07 -7.69
N THR A 27 -3.38 19.54 -6.57
CA THR A 27 -2.55 19.33 -5.38
C THR A 27 -1.63 18.14 -5.54
N LEU A 28 -0.43 18.21 -4.95
CA LEU A 28 0.53 17.11 -4.93
C LEU A 28 -0.07 15.85 -4.29
N LEU A 29 -0.90 16.02 -3.25
CA LEU A 29 -1.65 14.92 -2.63
C LEU A 29 -2.49 14.15 -3.65
N THR A 30 -3.33 14.84 -4.41
CA THR A 30 -4.20 14.21 -5.40
C THR A 30 -3.39 13.51 -6.49
N LYS A 31 -2.35 14.16 -7.00
CA LYS A 31 -1.45 13.57 -8.00
C LYS A 31 -0.78 12.31 -7.47
N SER A 32 -0.25 12.33 -6.23
CA SER A 32 0.40 11.16 -5.63
C SER A 32 -0.55 9.97 -5.50
N ILE A 33 -1.78 10.19 -5.03
CA ILE A 33 -2.75 9.10 -4.88
C ILE A 33 -3.20 8.55 -6.24
N LEU A 34 -3.45 9.41 -7.23
CA LEU A 34 -3.77 8.96 -8.59
C LEU A 34 -2.61 8.17 -9.21
N SER A 35 -1.38 8.64 -9.07
CA SER A 35 -0.20 7.90 -9.54
C SER A 35 -0.07 6.55 -8.85
N ALA A 36 -0.33 6.46 -7.54
CA ALA A 36 -0.31 5.20 -6.82
C ALA A 36 -1.34 4.20 -7.38
N LEU A 37 -2.56 4.65 -7.66
CA LEU A 37 -3.59 3.80 -8.28
C LEU A 37 -3.21 3.35 -9.69
N ILE A 38 -2.64 4.25 -10.50
CA ILE A 38 -2.20 3.94 -11.87
C ILE A 38 -1.06 2.90 -11.85
N PHE A 39 -0.04 3.10 -11.00
CA PHE A 39 1.04 2.12 -10.86
C PHE A 39 0.56 0.79 -10.31
N SER A 40 -0.41 0.79 -9.37
CA SER A 40 -1.04 -0.44 -8.91
C SER A 40 -1.79 -1.16 -10.03
N TRP A 41 -2.52 -0.43 -10.88
CA TRP A 41 -3.22 -0.97 -12.04
C TRP A 41 -2.26 -1.58 -13.07
N ILE A 42 -1.17 -0.88 -13.38
CA ILE A 42 -0.11 -1.42 -14.25
C ILE A 42 0.50 -2.68 -13.63
N GLY A 43 0.77 -2.67 -12.31
CA GLY A 43 1.28 -3.82 -11.57
C GLY A 43 0.34 -5.03 -11.65
N ASP A 44 -0.97 -4.82 -11.48
CA ASP A 44 -1.97 -5.89 -11.63
C ASP A 44 -1.93 -6.54 -13.01
N ILE A 45 -1.81 -5.72 -14.07
CA ILE A 45 -1.70 -6.21 -15.44
C ILE A 45 -0.40 -7.01 -15.63
N LEU A 46 0.74 -6.47 -15.19
CA LEU A 46 2.04 -7.12 -15.34
C LEU A 46 2.14 -8.45 -14.58
N LEU A 47 1.55 -8.53 -13.38
CA LEU A 47 1.54 -9.76 -12.60
C LEU A 47 0.67 -10.89 -13.19
N MET A 48 -0.12 -10.62 -14.22
CA MET A 48 -0.85 -11.66 -14.95
C MET A 48 0.08 -12.61 -15.70
N TRP A 49 1.27 -12.15 -16.07
CA TRP A 49 2.28 -12.95 -16.78
C TRP A 49 3.48 -13.24 -15.89
N SER A 50 3.81 -14.50 -15.73
CA SER A 50 4.89 -14.93 -14.83
C SER A 50 6.27 -14.35 -15.19
N HIS A 51 6.55 -14.16 -16.49
CA HIS A 51 7.81 -13.57 -16.97
C HIS A 51 7.92 -12.06 -16.74
N LEU A 52 6.79 -11.36 -16.49
CA LEU A 52 6.76 -9.94 -16.17
C LEU A 52 6.72 -9.65 -14.67
N PHE A 53 6.88 -10.65 -13.83
CA PHE A 53 6.75 -10.53 -12.37
C PHE A 53 7.62 -9.41 -11.78
N VAL A 54 8.87 -9.30 -12.21
CA VAL A 54 9.79 -8.26 -11.69
C VAL A 54 9.33 -6.86 -12.05
N TYR A 55 8.81 -6.68 -13.25
CA TYR A 55 8.23 -5.40 -13.67
C TYR A 55 6.96 -5.07 -12.90
N GLY A 56 6.11 -6.07 -12.63
CA GLY A 56 4.94 -5.92 -11.77
C GLY A 56 5.32 -5.51 -10.34
N LEU A 57 6.33 -6.18 -9.77
CA LEU A 57 6.90 -5.84 -8.46
C LEU A 57 7.42 -4.40 -8.43
N GLY A 58 8.14 -3.98 -9.47
CA GLY A 58 8.64 -2.61 -9.64
C GLY A 58 7.51 -1.58 -9.73
N SER A 59 6.43 -1.89 -10.44
CA SER A 59 5.26 -1.03 -10.55
C SER A 59 4.56 -0.85 -9.20
N PHE A 60 4.35 -1.92 -8.44
CA PHE A 60 3.81 -1.83 -7.09
C PHE A 60 4.73 -1.09 -6.12
N LEU A 61 6.05 -1.26 -6.25
CA LEU A 61 7.03 -0.48 -5.48
C LEU A 61 6.83 1.02 -5.70
N MET A 62 6.68 1.45 -6.95
CA MET A 62 6.39 2.86 -7.28
C MET A 62 5.03 3.30 -6.73
N ALA A 63 4.01 2.44 -6.76
CA ALA A 63 2.72 2.72 -6.15
C ALA A 63 2.87 3.00 -4.64
N HIS A 64 3.63 2.18 -3.92
CA HIS A 64 3.86 2.34 -2.48
C HIS A 64 4.61 3.64 -2.17
N ILE A 65 5.61 4.02 -2.97
CA ILE A 65 6.30 5.31 -2.83
C ILE A 65 5.31 6.47 -3.01
N CYS A 66 4.45 6.39 -4.00
CA CYS A 66 3.40 7.40 -4.22
C CYS A 66 2.41 7.45 -3.04
N TYR A 67 2.03 6.31 -2.45
CA TYR A 67 1.21 6.28 -1.24
C TYR A 67 1.92 6.89 -0.04
N ILE A 68 3.22 6.62 0.17
CA ILE A 68 4.01 7.25 1.24
C ILE A 68 3.95 8.78 1.12
N ILE A 69 4.17 9.31 -0.08
CA ILE A 69 4.07 10.76 -0.34
C ILE A 69 2.66 11.27 -0.04
N GLY A 70 1.63 10.60 -0.55
CA GLY A 70 0.23 10.94 -0.33
C GLY A 70 -0.14 10.92 1.14
N PHE A 71 0.27 9.91 1.91
CA PHE A 71 -0.03 9.81 3.34
C PHE A 71 0.64 10.88 4.17
N ARG A 72 1.88 11.25 3.84
CA ARG A 72 2.58 12.39 4.48
C ARG A 72 1.88 13.72 4.21
N LEU A 73 1.36 13.91 3.01
CA LEU A 73 0.62 15.12 2.65
C LEU A 73 -0.79 15.16 3.24
N ALA A 74 -1.37 13.98 3.52
CA ALA A 74 -2.71 13.84 4.08
C ALA A 74 -2.73 13.89 5.63
N GLN A 75 -1.94 14.78 6.23
CA GLN A 75 -1.91 15.04 7.66
C GLN A 75 -1.75 16.54 7.92
N LYS A 76 -2.08 16.99 9.13
CA LYS A 76 -1.81 18.37 9.56
C LYS A 76 -0.30 18.57 9.68
N SER A 77 0.20 19.67 9.09
CA SER A 77 1.57 20.08 9.33
C SER A 77 1.64 20.63 10.76
N GLU A 78 2.29 19.92 11.65
CA GLU A 78 2.63 20.47 12.95
C GLU A 78 3.89 21.33 12.77
N ASN A 79 3.76 22.64 12.96
CA ASN A 79 4.89 23.60 12.95
C ASN A 79 5.84 23.42 14.16
N LYS A 80 5.59 22.47 15.04
CA LYS A 80 6.50 22.09 16.11
C LYS A 80 7.27 20.85 15.66
N ILE A 81 8.58 20.94 15.65
CA ILE A 81 9.47 19.78 15.64
C ILE A 81 9.19 19.06 16.97
N GLN A 82 8.10 18.26 17.01
CA GLN A 82 7.97 17.27 18.05
C GLN A 82 9.16 16.34 17.86
N GLN A 83 10.01 16.30 18.87
CA GLN A 83 11.05 15.28 18.94
C GLN A 83 10.36 13.94 18.75
N VAL A 84 10.55 13.35 17.56
CA VAL A 84 10.02 12.02 17.27
C VAL A 84 10.77 11.11 18.24
N ASP A 85 10.05 10.60 19.22
CA ASP A 85 10.59 9.57 20.11
C ASP A 85 10.79 8.30 19.29
N PHE A 86 11.99 8.19 18.69
CA PHE A 86 12.35 7.09 17.81
C PHE A 86 12.20 5.74 18.50
N ILE A 87 12.50 5.66 19.79
CA ILE A 87 12.39 4.43 20.57
C ILE A 87 10.92 4.02 20.66
N LYS A 88 10.05 4.94 21.02
CA LYS A 88 8.62 4.71 21.13
C LYS A 88 7.99 4.32 19.79
N THR A 89 8.36 5.03 18.73
CA THR A 89 7.92 4.75 17.36
C THR A 89 8.38 3.37 16.90
N PHE A 90 9.61 2.98 17.20
CA PHE A 90 10.15 1.66 16.91
C PHE A 90 9.33 0.55 17.58
N PHE A 91 9.10 0.64 18.89
CA PHE A 91 8.33 -0.37 19.63
C PHE A 91 6.89 -0.50 19.13
N TYR A 92 6.23 0.61 18.77
CA TYR A 92 4.90 0.56 18.20
C TYR A 92 4.84 -0.09 16.81
N ASN A 93 5.93 -0.05 16.04
CA ASN A 93 6.00 -0.69 14.72
C ASN A 93 6.55 -2.13 14.77
N LEU A 94 6.99 -2.59 15.92
CA LEU A 94 7.63 -3.90 16.10
C LEU A 94 6.81 -5.06 15.54
N PRO A 95 5.47 -5.14 15.70
CA PRO A 95 4.66 -6.19 15.07
C PRO A 95 4.77 -6.20 13.53
N ILE A 96 4.81 -5.01 12.90
CA ILE A 96 4.94 -4.89 11.45
C ILE A 96 6.31 -5.39 11.00
N TYR A 97 7.37 -4.98 11.71
CA TYR A 97 8.73 -5.44 11.43
C TYR A 97 8.89 -6.94 11.61
N PHE A 98 8.28 -7.50 12.66
CA PHE A 98 8.30 -8.94 12.91
C PHE A 98 7.64 -9.72 11.78
N VAL A 99 6.44 -9.34 11.35
CA VAL A 99 5.72 -10.00 10.25
C VAL A 99 6.52 -9.89 8.95
N ALA A 100 7.11 -8.73 8.64
CA ALA A 100 7.95 -8.54 7.47
C ALA A 100 9.20 -9.44 7.50
N ALA A 101 9.91 -9.45 8.62
CA ALA A 101 11.11 -10.27 8.81
C ALA A 101 10.79 -11.76 8.75
N PHE A 102 9.69 -12.21 9.38
CA PHE A 102 9.25 -13.59 9.35
C PHE A 102 8.86 -14.04 7.93
N THR A 103 8.10 -13.21 7.20
CA THR A 103 7.77 -13.46 5.80
C THR A 103 9.04 -13.58 4.96
N PHE A 104 9.99 -12.65 5.13
CA PHE A 104 11.27 -12.70 4.42
C PHE A 104 12.06 -13.96 4.76
N TYR A 105 12.12 -14.34 6.02
CA TYR A 105 12.79 -15.58 6.45
C TYR A 105 12.27 -16.81 5.73
N LEU A 106 10.95 -16.94 5.59
CA LEU A 106 10.32 -18.06 4.91
C LEU A 106 10.59 -18.09 3.39
N VAL A 107 10.59 -16.93 2.73
CA VAL A 107 10.74 -16.86 1.26
C VAL A 107 12.21 -16.81 0.81
N ASN A 108 13.12 -16.35 1.66
CA ASN A 108 14.53 -16.12 1.34
C ASN A 108 15.27 -17.30 0.68
N PRO A 109 15.05 -18.58 1.08
CA PRO A 109 15.74 -19.70 0.46
C PRO A 109 15.44 -19.87 -1.04
N ASN A 110 14.27 -19.43 -1.50
CA ASN A 110 13.78 -19.65 -2.85
C ASN A 110 13.82 -18.38 -3.74
N LEU A 111 14.38 -17.27 -3.25
CA LEU A 111 14.38 -15.99 -3.99
C LEU A 111 15.42 -15.95 -5.12
N GLY A 112 16.55 -16.65 -5.00
CA GLY A 112 17.62 -16.59 -5.99
C GLY A 112 18.04 -15.15 -6.31
N SER A 113 18.04 -14.80 -7.59
CA SER A 113 18.38 -13.46 -8.09
C SER A 113 17.39 -12.35 -7.67
N LEU A 114 16.19 -12.71 -7.22
CA LEU A 114 15.15 -11.76 -6.79
C LEU A 114 15.34 -11.26 -5.36
N LYS A 115 16.36 -11.71 -4.64
CA LYS A 115 16.60 -11.35 -3.24
C LYS A 115 16.70 -9.84 -3.04
N ILE A 116 17.50 -9.14 -3.85
CA ILE A 116 17.66 -7.68 -3.74
C ILE A 116 16.36 -6.92 -4.06
N PRO A 117 15.67 -7.19 -5.19
CA PRO A 117 14.37 -6.59 -5.46
C PRO A 117 13.33 -6.79 -4.35
N VAL A 118 13.27 -7.99 -3.77
CA VAL A 118 12.31 -8.30 -2.70
C VAL A 118 12.67 -7.56 -1.40
N ILE A 119 13.95 -7.45 -1.05
CA ILE A 119 14.37 -6.65 0.12
C ILE A 119 13.97 -5.18 -0.07
N ALA A 120 14.26 -4.59 -1.23
CA ALA A 120 13.87 -3.22 -1.53
C ALA A 120 12.35 -3.03 -1.41
N TYR A 121 11.58 -3.99 -1.92
CA TYR A 121 10.13 -4.00 -1.84
C TYR A 121 9.63 -4.02 -0.39
N ILE A 122 10.17 -4.92 0.44
CA ILE A 122 9.81 -5.03 1.86
C ILE A 122 10.08 -3.71 2.60
N ILE A 123 11.22 -3.08 2.36
CA ILE A 123 11.56 -1.79 2.98
C ILE A 123 10.51 -0.73 2.63
N VAL A 124 10.11 -0.66 1.36
CA VAL A 124 9.16 0.36 0.90
C VAL A 124 7.74 0.09 1.41
N ILE A 125 7.26 -1.16 1.38
CA ILE A 125 5.91 -1.46 1.87
C ILE A 125 5.81 -1.29 3.40
N VAL A 126 6.82 -1.68 4.16
CA VAL A 126 6.91 -1.41 5.60
C VAL A 126 6.90 0.10 5.86
N SER A 127 7.66 0.88 5.08
CA SER A 127 7.65 2.35 5.16
C SER A 127 6.28 2.94 4.85
N MET A 128 5.51 2.35 3.92
CA MET A 128 4.14 2.77 3.63
C MET A 128 3.23 2.55 4.84
N VAL A 129 3.25 1.37 5.45
CA VAL A 129 2.41 1.05 6.61
C VAL A 129 2.76 1.92 7.81
N THR A 130 4.05 2.11 8.11
CA THR A 130 4.51 2.95 9.21
C THR A 130 4.12 4.41 8.98
N THR A 131 4.22 4.91 7.73
CA THR A 131 3.76 6.27 7.38
C THR A 131 2.24 6.41 7.55
N ALA A 132 1.45 5.40 7.20
CA ALA A 132 0.01 5.39 7.44
C ALA A 132 -0.30 5.48 8.95
N ARG A 133 0.45 4.74 9.79
CA ARG A 133 0.31 4.77 11.25
C ARG A 133 0.71 6.13 11.85
N ASP A 134 1.75 6.76 11.32
CA ASP A 134 2.26 8.05 11.82
C ASP A 134 1.27 9.21 11.63
N ARG A 135 0.17 8.99 10.90
CA ARG A 135 -0.97 9.89 10.78
C ARG A 135 -1.87 9.92 12.04
N PHE A 136 -1.63 9.04 13.00
CA PHE A 136 -2.41 9.00 14.24
C PHE A 136 -2.41 10.38 14.94
N LYS A 137 -3.59 10.87 15.30
CA LYS A 137 -3.82 12.21 15.86
C LYS A 137 -3.45 13.39 14.96
N LYS A 138 -2.92 13.16 13.75
CA LYS A 138 -2.57 14.21 12.79
C LYS A 138 -3.61 14.40 11.69
N CYS A 139 -4.67 13.63 11.70
CA CYS A 139 -5.83 13.76 10.82
C CYS A 139 -7.09 13.32 11.56
N ASN A 140 -8.27 13.44 10.91
CA ASN A 140 -9.50 12.98 11.52
C ASN A 140 -9.48 11.44 11.74
N PRO A 141 -10.16 10.91 12.79
CA PRO A 141 -10.12 9.48 13.13
C PRO A 141 -10.57 8.57 12.00
N ALA A 142 -11.61 8.96 11.24
CA ALA A 142 -12.10 8.15 10.12
C ALA A 142 -11.04 7.99 9.04
N SER A 143 -10.38 9.09 8.64
CA SER A 143 -9.27 9.05 7.68
C SER A 143 -8.10 8.20 8.20
N PHE A 144 -7.75 8.33 9.47
CA PHE A 144 -6.66 7.56 10.06
C PHE A 144 -6.93 6.06 9.97
N TRP A 145 -8.04 5.59 10.54
CA TRP A 145 -8.34 4.16 10.62
C TRP A 145 -8.52 3.53 9.24
N GLN A 146 -9.20 4.21 8.33
CA GLN A 146 -9.40 3.70 6.97
C GLN A 146 -8.08 3.53 6.23
N VAL A 147 -7.19 4.54 6.26
CA VAL A 147 -5.89 4.45 5.59
C VAL A 147 -4.99 3.43 6.27
N PHE A 148 -4.95 3.38 7.59
CA PHE A 148 -4.07 2.47 8.31
C PHE A 148 -4.47 1.02 8.13
N ILE A 149 -5.77 0.70 8.28
CA ILE A 149 -6.28 -0.66 8.03
C ILE A 149 -6.08 -1.04 6.55
N GLY A 150 -6.34 -0.11 5.63
CA GLY A 150 -6.08 -0.33 4.22
C GLY A 150 -4.61 -0.65 3.93
N ALA A 151 -3.67 0.10 4.51
CA ALA A 151 -2.24 -0.15 4.35
C ALA A 151 -1.81 -1.51 4.95
N LEU A 152 -2.37 -1.90 6.11
CA LEU A 152 -2.14 -3.22 6.70
C LEU A 152 -2.66 -4.36 5.81
N LEU A 153 -3.87 -4.22 5.28
CA LEU A 153 -4.44 -5.23 4.36
C LEU A 153 -3.63 -5.34 3.07
N PHE A 154 -3.09 -4.23 2.57
CA PHE A 154 -2.21 -4.25 1.41
C PHE A 154 -0.92 -5.02 1.73
N PHE A 155 -0.29 -4.72 2.86
CA PHE A 155 0.90 -5.43 3.34
C PHE A 155 0.66 -6.94 3.51
N VAL A 156 -0.48 -7.33 4.08
CA VAL A 156 -0.89 -8.74 4.21
C VAL A 156 -1.08 -9.39 2.83
N SER A 157 -1.77 -8.72 1.91
CA SER A 157 -1.97 -9.20 0.54
C SER A 157 -0.64 -9.51 -0.15
N ASP A 158 0.31 -8.59 -0.08
CA ASP A 158 1.62 -8.76 -0.70
C ASP A 158 2.47 -9.84 -0.02
N GLY A 159 2.36 -9.94 1.30
CA GLY A 159 2.95 -11.04 2.06
C GLY A 159 2.43 -12.40 1.58
N ILE A 160 1.12 -12.52 1.34
CA ILE A 160 0.51 -13.75 0.81
C ILE A 160 0.97 -14.03 -0.63
N ILE A 161 1.13 -13.00 -1.48
CA ILE A 161 1.71 -13.18 -2.82
C ILE A 161 3.12 -13.75 -2.72
N ALA A 162 3.97 -13.18 -1.85
CA ALA A 162 5.34 -13.65 -1.65
C ALA A 162 5.39 -15.10 -1.12
N LEU A 163 4.59 -15.42 -0.11
CA LEU A 163 4.51 -16.78 0.46
C LEU A 163 3.99 -17.79 -0.58
N SER A 164 2.93 -17.46 -1.31
CA SER A 164 2.35 -18.34 -2.32
C SER A 164 3.31 -18.61 -3.48
N ARG A 165 4.15 -17.63 -3.82
CA ARG A 165 5.08 -17.73 -4.96
C ARG A 165 6.41 -18.38 -4.60
N PHE A 166 6.97 -18.08 -3.43
CA PHE A 166 8.35 -18.44 -3.07
C PHE A 166 8.46 -19.45 -1.92
N TYR A 167 7.38 -19.70 -1.18
CA TYR A 167 7.43 -20.66 -0.08
C TYR A 167 6.52 -21.85 -0.37
N LYS A 168 5.22 -21.67 -0.35
CA LYS A 168 4.25 -22.75 -0.59
C LYS A 168 2.96 -22.16 -1.17
N ALA A 169 2.62 -22.59 -2.39
CA ALA A 169 1.32 -22.25 -2.97
C ALA A 169 0.19 -23.00 -2.26
N PHE A 170 -0.94 -22.32 -2.04
CA PHE A 170 -2.16 -22.92 -1.49
C PHE A 170 -3.37 -22.48 -2.31
N PRO A 171 -4.40 -23.35 -2.46
CA PRO A 171 -5.49 -23.17 -3.42
C PRO A 171 -6.26 -21.86 -3.25
N GLU A 172 -6.47 -21.42 -2.01
CA GLU A 172 -7.28 -20.24 -1.66
C GLU A 172 -6.52 -18.93 -1.74
N SER A 173 -5.20 -18.96 -1.94
CA SER A 173 -4.33 -17.77 -1.96
C SER A 173 -4.86 -16.67 -2.89
N GLY A 174 -5.31 -17.05 -4.09
CA GLY A 174 -5.83 -16.09 -5.07
C GLY A 174 -7.08 -15.33 -4.60
N VAL A 175 -7.97 -15.98 -3.84
CA VAL A 175 -9.19 -15.34 -3.31
C VAL A 175 -8.83 -14.40 -2.17
N ILE A 176 -7.95 -14.83 -1.27
CA ILE A 176 -7.51 -14.04 -0.11
C ILE A 176 -6.73 -12.81 -0.59
N ILE A 177 -5.80 -12.98 -1.54
CA ILE A 177 -5.06 -11.86 -2.14
C ILE A 177 -6.01 -10.85 -2.76
N MET A 178 -7.00 -11.31 -3.56
CA MET A 178 -7.95 -10.39 -4.18
C MET A 178 -8.82 -9.66 -3.16
N GLY A 179 -9.34 -10.37 -2.17
CA GLY A 179 -10.20 -9.79 -1.14
C GLY A 179 -9.46 -8.75 -0.29
N THR A 180 -8.28 -9.09 0.20
CA THR A 180 -7.45 -8.18 1.02
C THR A 180 -6.97 -6.99 0.21
N TYR A 181 -6.52 -7.18 -1.02
CA TYR A 181 -6.05 -6.12 -1.90
C TYR A 181 -7.17 -5.15 -2.31
N ALA A 182 -8.31 -5.66 -2.78
CA ALA A 182 -9.43 -4.79 -3.20
C ALA A 182 -9.97 -3.97 -2.01
N THR A 183 -10.10 -4.60 -0.84
CA THR A 183 -10.51 -3.92 0.39
C THR A 183 -9.46 -2.89 0.83
N ALA A 184 -8.17 -3.21 0.72
CA ALA A 184 -7.08 -2.30 1.00
C ALA A 184 -7.16 -1.02 0.16
N GLN A 185 -7.27 -1.16 -1.15
CA GLN A 185 -7.37 -0.05 -2.09
C GLN A 185 -8.61 0.82 -1.81
N LEU A 186 -9.76 0.19 -1.59
CA LEU A 186 -10.99 0.90 -1.26
C LEU A 186 -10.85 1.70 0.03
N LEU A 187 -10.33 1.10 1.10
CA LEU A 187 -10.16 1.76 2.40
C LEU A 187 -9.17 2.93 2.32
N ILE A 188 -8.05 2.78 1.61
CA ILE A 188 -7.09 3.86 1.41
C ILE A 188 -7.79 5.05 0.73
N ILE A 189 -8.52 4.81 -0.36
CA ILE A 189 -9.21 5.86 -1.10
C ILE A 189 -10.31 6.52 -0.26
N MET A 190 -11.11 5.74 0.47
CA MET A 190 -12.13 6.28 1.39
C MET A 190 -11.50 7.11 2.50
N GLY A 191 -10.37 6.69 3.04
CA GLY A 191 -9.64 7.41 4.07
C GLY A 191 -9.05 8.73 3.58
N ILE A 192 -8.50 8.77 2.37
CA ILE A 192 -8.05 10.02 1.76
C ILE A 192 -9.23 10.95 1.45
N ARG A 193 -10.34 10.41 0.95
CA ARG A 193 -11.58 11.17 0.79
C ARG A 193 -12.04 11.81 2.11
N SER A 194 -12.09 11.03 3.19
CA SER A 194 -12.46 11.51 4.52
C SER A 194 -11.56 12.66 5.00
N TYR A 195 -10.26 12.60 4.68
CA TYR A 195 -9.34 13.70 4.95
C TYR A 195 -9.66 14.96 4.13
N LEU A 196 -9.94 14.81 2.84
CA LEU A 196 -10.23 15.93 1.94
C LEU A 196 -11.53 16.65 2.31
N ILE A 197 -12.56 15.90 2.72
CA ILE A 197 -13.84 16.47 3.16
C ILE A 197 -13.70 17.19 4.52
N GLY A 198 -12.95 16.60 5.45
CA GLY A 198 -12.75 17.19 6.78
C GLY A 198 -11.82 18.41 6.80
N LYS A 199 -11.26 18.80 5.65
CA LYS A 199 -10.43 20.00 5.46
C LYS A 199 -11.25 21.21 4.97
N LYS A 200 -12.51 20.98 4.54
CA LYS A 200 -13.49 22.02 4.26
C LYS A 200 -14.14 22.49 5.55
#